data_02be3206a4fcf7b9e84ad04194c00e81
#
_entry.id   02be3206a4fcf7b9e84ad04194c00e81
#
_cell.length_a   1.000
_cell.length_b   1.000
_cell.length_c   1.000
_cell.angle_alpha   90.00
_cell.angle_beta   90.00
_cell.angle_gamma   90.00
#
_symmetry.space_group_name_H-M   'P 1'
#
loop_
_entity.id
_entity.type
_entity.pdbx_description
1 polymer ?
#
loop_
_entity_poly.entity_id
_entity_poly.type
_entity_poly.pdbx_seq_one_letter_code
_entity_poly.pdbx_strand_id
1 'polypeptide(L)'
;ELDCQLSSDGHVVIFHDERLVRITGAGGIVNRMPLEQLKRLDAGEWRKAAFKGERIPTLEEVVALVGGEADLCLDIKQYPGSPPGIELKLLFILSHYDYLDRTIFSSFDYACLRRVRELAPEARLGVIYDTSIEENPFRVAAEIEAVSLHVQKELATREFLQSGWELGLDAFVWTVNELREMEAFASLGVQGIMSDFPERFWRLEKR
;
A
#
# COMPACT_ATOMS: atom_id res chain seq x y z
N GLU A 1 3.36 -3.49 3.93
CA GLU A 1 2.51 -2.70 3.05
C GLU A 1 1.43 -2.00 3.88
N LEU A 2 1.01 -0.76 3.47
CA LEU A 2 0.09 0.10 4.21
C LEU A 2 -0.79 0.89 3.24
N ASP A 3 -2.10 0.94 3.51
CA ASP A 3 -3.04 1.79 2.79
C ASP A 3 -3.13 3.17 3.43
N CYS A 4 -2.85 4.23 2.70
CA CYS A 4 -2.87 5.58 3.23
C CYS A 4 -3.88 6.50 2.51
N GLN A 5 -4.58 7.30 3.29
CA GLN A 5 -5.53 8.31 2.82
C GLN A 5 -5.57 9.53 3.74
N LEU A 6 -6.24 10.59 3.34
CA LEU A 6 -6.35 11.80 4.16
C LEU A 6 -7.62 11.82 5.00
N SER A 7 -7.50 12.25 6.25
CA SER A 7 -8.63 12.74 7.05
C SER A 7 -9.16 14.07 6.50
N SER A 8 -10.34 14.52 6.97
CA SER A 8 -10.93 15.78 6.50
C SER A 8 -10.08 17.03 6.84
N ASP A 9 -9.29 16.95 7.89
CA ASP A 9 -8.37 18.00 8.35
C ASP A 9 -6.93 17.77 7.87
N GLY A 10 -6.75 16.82 6.93
CA GLY A 10 -5.53 16.66 6.15
C GLY A 10 -4.40 15.88 6.83
N HIS A 11 -4.67 15.06 7.82
CA HIS A 11 -3.68 14.09 8.33
C HIS A 11 -3.65 12.84 7.48
N VAL A 12 -2.45 12.28 7.27
CA VAL A 12 -2.31 10.98 6.62
C VAL A 12 -2.62 9.89 7.63
N VAL A 13 -3.67 9.12 7.37
CA VAL A 13 -4.10 8.00 8.21
C VAL A 13 -3.93 6.68 7.46
N ILE A 14 -3.62 5.61 8.20
CA ILE A 14 -3.47 4.27 7.64
C ILE A 14 -4.79 3.54 7.78
N PHE A 15 -5.49 3.40 6.68
CA PHE A 15 -6.80 2.76 6.62
C PHE A 15 -7.18 2.42 5.17
N HIS A 16 -7.59 1.17 4.91
CA HIS A 16 -7.87 0.69 3.55
C HIS A 16 -9.16 1.28 2.95
N ASP A 17 -10.28 1.14 3.66
CA ASP A 17 -11.60 1.42 3.10
C ASP A 17 -11.94 2.91 3.05
N GLU A 18 -12.73 3.33 2.08
CA GLU A 18 -13.38 4.65 2.10
C GLU A 18 -14.29 4.79 3.33
N ARG A 19 -15.05 3.71 3.67
CA ARG A 19 -16.05 3.68 4.74
C ARG A 19 -15.53 2.99 5.98
N LEU A 20 -15.82 3.57 7.14
CA LEU A 20 -15.36 3.09 8.43
C LEU A 20 -16.02 1.79 8.91
N VAL A 21 -17.24 1.49 8.40
CA VAL A 21 -18.15 0.50 9.01
C VAL A 21 -17.58 -0.93 9.08
N ARG A 22 -16.86 -1.38 8.07
CA ARG A 22 -16.35 -2.77 8.03
C ARG A 22 -15.35 -3.05 9.14
N ILE A 23 -14.49 -2.09 9.41
CA ILE A 23 -13.38 -2.22 10.37
C ILE A 23 -13.79 -1.78 11.77
N THR A 24 -14.52 -0.66 11.87
CA THR A 24 -14.77 -0.03 13.17
C THR A 24 -16.21 -0.22 13.68
N GLY A 25 -17.11 -0.74 12.84
CA GLY A 25 -18.54 -0.78 13.15
C GLY A 25 -19.22 0.60 13.16
N ALA A 26 -18.48 1.70 13.07
CA ALA A 26 -19.00 3.05 13.05
C ALA A 26 -19.40 3.48 11.64
N GLY A 27 -20.46 4.28 11.53
CA GLY A 27 -20.81 4.94 10.25
C GLY A 27 -19.83 6.07 9.93
N GLY A 28 -19.71 6.40 8.64
CA GLY A 28 -18.92 7.53 8.18
C GLY A 28 -17.92 7.18 7.07
N ILE A 29 -17.25 8.22 6.60
CA ILE A 29 -16.26 8.18 5.51
C ILE A 29 -15.00 8.85 6.06
N VAL A 30 -13.84 8.23 5.84
CA VAL A 30 -12.56 8.66 6.42
C VAL A 30 -12.24 10.11 6.06
N ASN A 31 -12.29 10.46 4.77
CA ASN A 31 -11.95 11.80 4.28
C ASN A 31 -12.97 12.90 4.64
N ARG A 32 -14.06 12.55 5.34
CA ARG A 32 -15.07 13.49 5.87
C ARG A 32 -15.01 13.64 7.39
N MET A 33 -14.08 12.96 8.04
CA MET A 33 -13.95 12.93 9.49
C MET A 33 -12.56 13.45 9.90
N PRO A 34 -12.49 14.40 10.88
CA PRO A 34 -11.20 14.88 11.36
C PRO A 34 -10.46 13.80 12.17
N LEU A 35 -9.13 13.91 12.24
CA LEU A 35 -8.27 12.94 12.90
C LEU A 35 -8.73 12.64 14.33
N GLU A 36 -9.09 13.65 15.11
CA GLU A 36 -9.55 13.47 16.48
C GLU A 36 -10.72 12.49 16.59
N GLN A 37 -11.67 12.54 15.66
CA GLN A 37 -12.81 11.62 15.65
C GLN A 37 -12.38 10.22 15.19
N LEU A 38 -11.53 10.10 14.17
CA LEU A 38 -11.00 8.82 13.69
C LEU A 38 -10.25 8.11 14.82
N LYS A 39 -9.46 8.84 15.61
CA LYS A 39 -8.71 8.30 16.77
C LYS A 39 -9.59 7.78 17.92
N ARG A 40 -10.87 8.08 17.94
CA ARG A 40 -11.80 7.54 18.96
C ARG A 40 -12.36 6.17 18.58
N LEU A 41 -12.23 5.77 17.32
CA LEU A 41 -12.78 4.50 16.80
C LEU A 41 -11.85 3.33 17.14
N ASP A 42 -12.46 2.20 17.45
CA ASP A 42 -11.75 0.93 17.58
C ASP A 42 -11.54 0.32 16.19
N ALA A 43 -10.29 0.15 15.79
CA ALA A 43 -9.91 -0.44 14.52
C ALA A 43 -9.29 -1.84 14.67
N GLY A 44 -9.32 -2.42 15.86
CA GLY A 44 -8.67 -3.71 16.15
C GLY A 44 -9.64 -4.86 16.46
N GLU A 45 -10.74 -4.59 17.15
CA GLU A 45 -11.66 -5.64 17.64
C GLU A 45 -12.23 -6.51 16.50
N TRP A 46 -12.48 -5.91 15.31
CA TRP A 46 -12.97 -6.64 14.13
C TRP A 46 -12.05 -7.79 13.70
N ARG A 47 -10.75 -7.63 13.88
CA ARG A 47 -9.76 -8.63 13.50
C ARG A 47 -9.68 -9.75 14.55
N LYS A 48 -9.59 -9.36 15.83
CA LYS A 48 -9.49 -10.27 16.97
C LYS A 48 -9.72 -9.52 18.28
N ALA A 49 -10.43 -10.11 19.23
CA ALA A 49 -10.70 -9.50 20.54
C ALA A 49 -9.42 -9.03 21.28
N ALA A 50 -8.28 -9.68 21.02
CA ALA A 50 -7.00 -9.28 21.62
C ALA A 50 -6.50 -7.90 21.13
N PHE A 51 -7.02 -7.39 20.01
CA PHE A 51 -6.66 -6.09 19.43
C PHE A 51 -7.70 -5.01 19.74
N LYS A 52 -8.66 -5.32 20.63
CA LYS A 52 -9.65 -4.34 21.07
C LYS A 52 -8.96 -3.11 21.66
N GLY A 53 -9.38 -1.93 21.20
CA GLY A 53 -8.83 -0.65 21.65
C GLY A 53 -7.74 -0.09 20.74
N GLU A 54 -7.25 -0.86 19.74
CA GLU A 54 -6.34 -0.33 18.75
C GLU A 54 -7.01 0.77 17.94
N ARG A 55 -6.26 1.84 17.65
CA ARG A 55 -6.78 3.03 16.97
C ARG A 55 -6.30 3.07 15.54
N ILE A 56 -7.01 3.82 14.68
CA ILE A 56 -6.53 4.14 13.33
C ILE A 56 -5.22 4.94 13.48
N PRO A 57 -4.07 4.42 13.00
CA PRO A 57 -2.81 5.13 13.15
C PRO A 57 -2.63 6.23 12.10
N THR A 58 -1.81 7.21 12.38
CA THR A 58 -1.25 8.12 11.36
C THR A 58 0.02 7.50 10.76
N LEU A 59 0.46 8.03 9.63
CA LEU A 59 1.70 7.58 9.00
C LEU A 59 2.89 7.84 9.93
N GLU A 60 2.94 8.99 10.60
CA GLU A 60 4.01 9.33 11.54
C GLU A 60 4.11 8.32 12.69
N GLU A 61 2.97 7.89 13.23
CA GLU A 61 2.94 6.86 14.29
C GLU A 61 3.48 5.52 13.78
N VAL A 62 3.14 5.14 12.53
CA VAL A 62 3.64 3.89 11.94
C VAL A 62 5.13 3.97 11.67
N VAL A 63 5.63 5.06 11.07
CA VAL A 63 7.06 5.23 10.79
C VAL A 63 7.87 5.21 12.09
N ALA A 64 7.37 5.89 13.14
CA ALA A 64 8.01 5.87 14.45
C ALA A 64 8.01 4.47 15.09
N LEU A 65 6.93 3.69 14.92
CA LEU A 65 6.83 2.32 15.42
C LEU A 65 7.78 1.36 14.70
N VAL A 66 7.85 1.47 13.37
CA VAL A 66 8.73 0.62 12.54
C VAL A 66 10.20 0.89 12.81
N GLY A 67 10.56 2.14 13.14
CA GLY A 67 11.87 2.50 13.68
C GLY A 67 13.07 2.08 12.83
N GLY A 68 12.90 1.94 11.51
CA GLY A 68 13.97 1.48 10.62
C GLY A 68 14.10 -0.04 10.47
N GLU A 69 13.26 -0.84 11.11
CA GLU A 69 13.32 -2.31 11.05
C GLU A 69 12.80 -2.90 9.73
N ALA A 70 11.98 -2.13 8.98
CA ALA A 70 11.42 -2.56 7.69
C ALA A 70 11.33 -1.41 6.70
N ASP A 71 11.32 -1.72 5.41
CA ASP A 71 10.95 -0.78 4.35
C ASP A 71 9.42 -0.69 4.24
N LEU A 72 8.93 0.39 3.64
CA LEU A 72 7.50 0.63 3.48
C LEU A 72 7.07 0.51 2.02
N CYS A 73 5.88 -0.04 1.83
CA CYS A 73 5.13 0.06 0.58
C CYS A 73 3.80 0.77 0.91
N LEU A 74 3.58 1.96 0.35
CA LEU A 74 2.38 2.76 0.62
C LEU A 74 1.43 2.70 -0.57
N ASP A 75 0.26 2.08 -0.38
CA ASP A 75 -0.85 2.19 -1.34
C ASP A 75 -1.62 3.49 -1.07
N ILE A 76 -1.49 4.44 -1.99
CA ILE A 76 -2.12 5.76 -1.88
C ILE A 76 -3.56 5.67 -2.38
N LYS A 77 -4.50 5.76 -1.45
CA LYS A 77 -5.94 5.72 -1.75
C LYS A 77 -6.47 7.11 -2.05
N GLN A 78 -7.05 7.28 -3.23
CA GLN A 78 -7.72 8.50 -3.67
C GLN A 78 -9.22 8.19 -3.89
N TYR A 79 -10.04 8.53 -2.90
CA TYR A 79 -11.49 8.37 -3.00
C TYR A 79 -12.18 9.67 -3.43
N PRO A 80 -13.38 9.62 -4.02
CA PRO A 80 -14.13 10.82 -4.38
C PRO A 80 -14.30 11.78 -3.21
N GLY A 81 -13.89 13.03 -3.39
CA GLY A 81 -13.96 14.07 -2.35
C GLY A 81 -12.81 14.05 -1.35
N SER A 82 -11.76 13.25 -1.57
CA SER A 82 -10.52 13.35 -0.78
C SER A 82 -9.92 14.73 -0.87
N PRO A 83 -9.42 15.29 0.25
CA PRO A 83 -8.64 16.53 0.20
C PRO A 83 -7.44 16.36 -0.75
N PRO A 84 -7.05 17.40 -1.51
CA PRO A 84 -5.87 17.33 -2.39
C PRO A 84 -4.57 17.35 -1.59
N GLY A 85 -3.49 16.88 -2.22
CA GLY A 85 -2.11 17.07 -1.73
C GLY A 85 -1.61 15.98 -0.78
N ILE A 86 -2.18 14.79 -0.85
CA ILE A 86 -1.64 13.64 -0.11
C ILE A 86 -0.19 13.36 -0.51
N GLU A 87 0.15 13.54 -1.77
CA GLU A 87 1.49 13.33 -2.30
C GLU A 87 2.54 14.18 -1.57
N LEU A 88 2.27 15.49 -1.46
CA LEU A 88 3.17 16.42 -0.73
C LEU A 88 3.29 16.05 0.75
N LYS A 89 2.21 15.62 1.38
CA LYS A 89 2.22 15.24 2.79
C LYS A 89 3.02 13.97 3.03
N LEU A 90 2.86 12.96 2.16
CA LEU A 90 3.64 11.73 2.21
C LEU A 90 5.12 12.03 2.05
N LEU A 91 5.50 12.79 1.02
CA LEU A 91 6.89 13.18 0.78
C LEU A 91 7.47 13.96 1.97
N PHE A 92 6.71 14.91 2.54
CA PHE A 92 7.15 15.69 3.70
C PHE A 92 7.38 14.80 4.93
N ILE A 93 6.42 13.94 5.28
CA ILE A 93 6.52 13.06 6.45
C ILE A 93 7.69 12.11 6.28
N LEU A 94 7.78 11.41 5.16
CA LEU A 94 8.83 10.41 4.93
C LEU A 94 10.23 11.03 4.87
N SER A 95 10.36 12.23 4.29
CA SER A 95 11.63 12.97 4.31
C SER A 95 12.02 13.39 5.73
N HIS A 96 11.05 13.82 6.56
CA HIS A 96 11.31 14.22 7.95
C HIS A 96 11.81 13.06 8.82
N TYR A 97 11.39 11.83 8.53
CA TYR A 97 11.79 10.62 9.27
C TYR A 97 12.91 9.83 8.59
N ASP A 98 13.56 10.36 7.55
CA ASP A 98 14.59 9.67 6.76
C ASP A 98 14.13 8.32 6.18
N TYR A 99 12.85 8.27 5.73
CA TYR A 99 12.21 7.06 5.23
C TYR A 99 11.92 7.10 3.72
N LEU A 100 12.24 8.20 3.04
CA LEU A 100 11.89 8.39 1.63
C LEU A 100 12.52 7.30 0.73
N ASP A 101 13.82 7.05 0.89
CA ASP A 101 14.56 6.05 0.12
C ASP A 101 14.17 4.59 0.45
N ARG A 102 13.48 4.41 1.57
CA ARG A 102 12.99 3.13 2.08
C ARG A 102 11.51 2.89 1.81
N THR A 103 10.90 3.74 0.98
CA THR A 103 9.46 3.69 0.69
C THR A 103 9.22 3.52 -0.80
N ILE A 104 8.35 2.58 -1.16
CA ILE A 104 7.73 2.50 -2.49
C ILE A 104 6.34 3.14 -2.39
N PHE A 105 6.09 4.15 -3.22
CA PHE A 105 4.75 4.74 -3.38
C PHE A 105 4.00 3.99 -4.45
N SER A 106 2.90 3.40 -4.11
CA SER A 106 2.07 2.66 -5.05
C SER A 106 0.63 3.17 -5.06
N SER A 107 -0.08 2.97 -6.14
CA SER A 107 -1.49 3.37 -6.25
C SER A 107 -2.17 2.72 -7.45
N PHE A 108 -3.50 2.57 -7.37
CA PHE A 108 -4.39 2.38 -8.51
C PHE A 108 -4.66 3.69 -9.27
N ASP A 109 -4.49 4.85 -8.63
CA ASP A 109 -4.59 6.16 -9.27
C ASP A 109 -3.24 6.54 -9.89
N TYR A 110 -3.08 6.22 -11.16
CA TYR A 110 -1.85 6.54 -11.90
C TYR A 110 -1.58 8.03 -12.07
N ALA A 111 -2.63 8.86 -12.00
CA ALA A 111 -2.44 10.31 -11.98
C ALA A 111 -1.76 10.77 -10.67
N CYS A 112 -2.07 10.12 -9.55
CA CYS A 112 -1.37 10.33 -8.28
C CYS A 112 0.13 9.96 -8.41
N LEU A 113 0.45 8.81 -9.02
CA LEU A 113 1.86 8.41 -9.22
C LEU A 113 2.63 9.38 -10.11
N ARG A 114 2.01 9.90 -11.18
CA ARG A 114 2.60 10.93 -12.03
C ARG A 114 2.93 12.19 -11.21
N ARG A 115 2.01 12.62 -10.33
CA ARG A 115 2.25 13.77 -9.44
C ARG A 115 3.38 13.51 -8.45
N VAL A 116 3.49 12.30 -7.89
CA VAL A 116 4.62 11.95 -7.03
C VAL A 116 5.94 12.04 -7.80
N ARG A 117 6.00 11.52 -9.05
CA ARG A 117 7.19 11.61 -9.91
C ARG A 117 7.58 13.05 -10.22
N GLU A 118 6.61 13.92 -10.50
CA GLU A 118 6.85 15.36 -10.73
C GLU A 118 7.40 16.06 -9.49
N LEU A 119 6.93 15.71 -8.30
CA LEU A 119 7.31 16.33 -7.03
C LEU A 119 8.64 15.80 -6.47
N ALA A 120 8.93 14.54 -6.70
CA ALA A 120 10.11 13.83 -6.22
C ALA A 120 10.64 12.89 -7.31
N PRO A 121 11.51 13.38 -8.20
CA PRO A 121 12.05 12.59 -9.31
C PRO A 121 12.79 11.30 -8.90
N GLU A 122 13.30 11.26 -7.68
CA GLU A 122 14.02 10.11 -7.10
C GLU A 122 13.10 9.10 -6.40
N ALA A 123 11.81 9.41 -6.19
CA ALA A 123 10.89 8.54 -5.47
C ALA A 123 10.74 7.18 -6.15
N ARG A 124 10.73 6.12 -5.35
CA ARG A 124 10.49 4.75 -5.82
C ARG A 124 9.00 4.55 -6.00
N LEU A 125 8.55 4.29 -7.23
CA LEU A 125 7.14 4.13 -7.56
C LEU A 125 6.80 2.69 -7.89
N GLY A 126 5.59 2.26 -7.49
CA GLY A 126 5.01 0.96 -7.82
C GLY A 126 3.64 1.11 -8.49
N VAL A 127 3.44 0.43 -9.61
CA VAL A 127 2.16 0.43 -10.32
C VAL A 127 1.29 -0.70 -9.79
N ILE A 128 0.13 -0.39 -9.20
CA ILE A 128 -0.84 -1.42 -8.79
C ILE A 128 -1.77 -1.71 -9.97
N TYR A 129 -2.03 -2.99 -10.22
CA TYR A 129 -2.86 -3.43 -11.33
C TYR A 129 -3.81 -4.57 -10.98
N ASP A 130 -5.07 -4.37 -11.37
CA ASP A 130 -6.11 -5.39 -11.45
C ASP A 130 -6.99 -5.16 -12.70
N THR A 131 -8.03 -5.98 -12.86
CA THR A 131 -8.94 -5.90 -14.02
C THR A 131 -9.84 -4.67 -14.05
N SER A 132 -9.89 -3.85 -12.99
CA SER A 132 -10.68 -2.61 -12.96
C SER A 132 -9.97 -1.45 -13.67
N ILE A 133 -8.68 -1.58 -13.93
CA ILE A 133 -7.84 -0.55 -14.54
C ILE A 133 -7.75 -0.79 -16.06
N GLU A 134 -8.21 0.17 -16.84
CA GLU A 134 -8.16 0.11 -18.31
C GLU A 134 -6.79 0.47 -18.89
N GLU A 135 -6.04 1.31 -18.16
CA GLU A 135 -4.72 1.77 -18.62
C GLU A 135 -3.68 0.66 -18.51
N ASN A 136 -2.85 0.49 -19.54
CA ASN A 136 -1.83 -0.56 -19.58
C ASN A 136 -0.74 -0.30 -18.51
N PRO A 137 -0.56 -1.20 -17.52
CA PRO A 137 0.34 -0.99 -16.40
C PRO A 137 1.82 -0.90 -16.81
N PHE A 138 2.22 -1.63 -17.85
CA PHE A 138 3.60 -1.61 -18.34
C PHE A 138 3.95 -0.28 -19.01
N ARG A 139 2.99 0.31 -19.74
CA ARG A 139 3.17 1.64 -20.34
C ARG A 139 3.31 2.70 -19.25
N VAL A 140 2.45 2.64 -18.24
CA VAL A 140 2.51 3.58 -17.11
C VAL A 140 3.82 3.41 -16.34
N ALA A 141 4.21 2.16 -16.04
CA ALA A 141 5.46 1.88 -15.34
C ALA A 141 6.68 2.46 -16.08
N ALA A 142 6.72 2.33 -17.42
CA ALA A 142 7.79 2.91 -18.23
C ALA A 142 7.73 4.46 -18.24
N GLU A 143 6.52 5.05 -18.31
CA GLU A 143 6.31 6.50 -18.31
C GLU A 143 6.80 7.16 -17.02
N ILE A 144 6.46 6.56 -15.88
CA ILE A 144 6.81 7.11 -14.56
C ILE A 144 8.13 6.54 -14.01
N GLU A 145 8.86 5.77 -14.78
CA GLU A 145 10.08 5.07 -14.34
C GLU A 145 9.86 4.29 -13.03
N ALA A 146 8.77 3.52 -12.97
CA ALA A 146 8.44 2.72 -11.78
C ALA A 146 9.52 1.66 -11.54
N VAL A 147 9.70 1.29 -10.26
CA VAL A 147 10.62 0.23 -9.85
C VAL A 147 9.89 -1.11 -9.65
N SER A 148 8.57 -1.10 -9.55
CA SER A 148 7.81 -2.31 -9.25
C SER A 148 6.41 -2.32 -9.86
N LEU A 149 5.89 -3.53 -10.02
CA LEU A 149 4.52 -3.83 -10.45
C LEU A 149 3.84 -4.68 -9.36
N HIS A 150 2.71 -4.20 -8.85
CA HIS A 150 1.93 -4.85 -7.81
C HIS A 150 0.66 -5.42 -8.44
N VAL A 151 0.62 -6.72 -8.65
CA VAL A 151 -0.43 -7.37 -9.45
C VAL A 151 -1.31 -8.29 -8.61
N GLN A 152 -2.62 -8.25 -8.87
CA GLN A 152 -3.56 -9.21 -8.30
C GLN A 152 -3.17 -10.64 -8.68
N LYS A 153 -3.19 -11.58 -7.73
CA LYS A 153 -2.67 -12.94 -7.91
C LYS A 153 -3.29 -13.71 -9.08
N GLU A 154 -4.56 -13.44 -9.39
CA GLU A 154 -5.28 -14.07 -10.49
C GLU A 154 -4.74 -13.66 -11.87
N LEU A 155 -4.06 -12.51 -11.94
CA LEU A 155 -3.45 -11.97 -13.16
C LEU A 155 -1.94 -12.25 -13.24
N ALA A 156 -1.33 -12.69 -12.13
CA ALA A 156 0.11 -12.91 -12.01
C ALA A 156 0.55 -14.21 -12.73
N THR A 157 0.21 -14.34 -14.01
CA THR A 157 0.71 -15.46 -14.85
C THR A 157 2.20 -15.29 -15.12
N ARG A 158 2.87 -16.40 -15.47
CA ARG A 158 4.30 -16.35 -15.84
C ARG A 158 4.56 -15.34 -16.96
N GLU A 159 3.70 -15.30 -17.98
CA GLU A 159 3.81 -14.43 -19.14
C GLU A 159 3.66 -12.95 -18.73
N PHE A 160 2.70 -12.66 -17.85
CA PHE A 160 2.50 -11.30 -17.33
C PHE A 160 3.69 -10.83 -16.49
N LEU A 161 4.17 -11.67 -15.59
CA LEU A 161 5.33 -11.39 -14.75
C LEU A 161 6.61 -11.21 -15.61
N GLN A 162 6.79 -12.06 -16.63
CA GLN A 162 7.91 -11.98 -17.54
C GLN A 162 7.96 -10.61 -18.27
N SER A 163 6.80 -10.11 -18.69
CA SER A 163 6.71 -8.78 -19.32
C SER A 163 7.16 -7.65 -18.39
N GLY A 164 6.87 -7.76 -17.08
CA GLY A 164 7.36 -6.83 -16.07
C GLY A 164 8.87 -6.93 -15.86
N TRP A 165 9.40 -8.15 -15.73
CA TRP A 165 10.83 -8.39 -15.56
C TRP A 165 11.67 -7.92 -16.75
N GLU A 166 11.16 -8.05 -17.97
CA GLU A 166 11.82 -7.54 -19.20
C GLU A 166 11.95 -6.00 -19.19
N LEU A 167 11.09 -5.32 -18.44
CA LEU A 167 11.16 -3.87 -18.18
C LEU A 167 11.99 -3.52 -16.94
N GLY A 168 12.57 -4.52 -16.25
CA GLY A 168 13.34 -4.33 -15.03
C GLY A 168 12.49 -4.06 -13.78
N LEU A 169 11.19 -4.39 -13.80
CA LEU A 169 10.30 -4.18 -12.67
C LEU A 169 10.36 -5.34 -11.68
N ASP A 170 10.43 -5.03 -10.40
CA ASP A 170 10.16 -5.98 -9.33
C ASP A 170 8.66 -6.35 -9.33
N ALA A 171 8.36 -7.64 -9.21
CA ALA A 171 6.98 -8.12 -9.16
C ALA A 171 6.54 -8.39 -7.72
N PHE A 172 5.45 -7.73 -7.30
CA PHE A 172 4.77 -7.96 -6.03
C PHE A 172 3.38 -8.52 -6.30
N VAL A 173 3.00 -9.60 -5.61
CA VAL A 173 1.71 -10.27 -5.83
C VAL A 173 0.83 -10.18 -4.59
N TRP A 174 -0.43 -9.77 -4.78
CA TRP A 174 -1.44 -9.57 -3.72
C TRP A 174 -2.80 -10.17 -4.08
N THR A 175 -3.65 -10.58 -3.13
CA THR A 175 -3.33 -10.92 -1.77
C THR A 175 -3.17 -12.44 -1.70
N VAL A 176 -2.03 -12.92 -1.25
CA VAL A 176 -1.71 -14.35 -1.22
C VAL A 176 -1.70 -14.84 0.22
N ASN A 177 -2.71 -15.62 0.59
CA ASN A 177 -2.88 -16.10 1.96
C ASN A 177 -2.55 -17.58 2.15
N GLU A 178 -2.68 -18.38 1.09
CA GLU A 178 -2.45 -19.82 1.18
C GLU A 178 -0.97 -20.18 1.00
N LEU A 179 -0.46 -21.02 1.89
CA LEU A 179 0.96 -21.41 1.91
C LEU A 179 1.42 -22.00 0.57
N ARG A 180 0.57 -22.81 -0.08
CA ARG A 180 0.90 -23.41 -1.40
C ARG A 180 1.01 -22.35 -2.50
N GLU A 181 0.16 -21.31 -2.45
CA GLU A 181 0.25 -20.19 -3.39
C GLU A 181 1.52 -19.37 -3.13
N MET A 182 1.88 -19.13 -1.85
CA MET A 182 3.13 -18.47 -1.48
C MET A 182 4.34 -19.23 -2.03
N GLU A 183 4.37 -20.58 -1.85
CA GLU A 183 5.40 -21.45 -2.40
C GLU A 183 5.48 -21.35 -3.94
N ALA A 184 4.33 -21.34 -4.60
CA ALA A 184 4.27 -21.26 -6.06
C ALA A 184 4.80 -19.92 -6.57
N PHE A 185 4.37 -18.79 -6.01
CA PHE A 185 4.83 -17.46 -6.42
C PHE A 185 6.32 -17.25 -6.09
N ALA A 186 6.79 -17.69 -4.92
CA ALA A 186 8.22 -17.68 -4.59
C ALA A 186 9.05 -18.48 -5.62
N SER A 187 8.55 -19.66 -6.05
CA SER A 187 9.19 -20.49 -7.08
C SER A 187 9.14 -19.86 -8.47
N LEU A 188 8.17 -18.98 -8.75
CA LEU A 188 8.13 -18.20 -9.99
C LEU A 188 9.18 -17.08 -10.00
N GLY A 189 9.71 -16.69 -8.83
CA GLY A 189 10.74 -15.66 -8.70
C GLY A 189 10.19 -14.24 -8.49
N VAL A 190 8.96 -14.10 -7.94
CA VAL A 190 8.45 -12.77 -7.55
C VAL A 190 9.28 -12.18 -6.42
N GLN A 191 9.47 -10.87 -6.42
CA GLN A 191 10.29 -10.16 -5.44
C GLN A 191 9.54 -9.91 -4.14
N GLY A 192 8.20 -9.90 -4.17
CA GLY A 192 7.40 -9.73 -2.96
C GLY A 192 6.03 -10.40 -3.05
N ILE A 193 5.51 -10.73 -1.88
CA ILE A 193 4.16 -11.28 -1.71
C ILE A 193 3.49 -10.52 -0.57
N MET A 194 2.31 -9.95 -0.84
CA MET A 194 1.48 -9.30 0.17
C MET A 194 0.47 -10.29 0.73
N SER A 195 0.39 -10.39 2.07
CA SER A 195 -0.44 -11.38 2.75
C SER A 195 -1.02 -10.84 4.05
N ASP A 196 -2.25 -11.26 4.38
CA ASP A 196 -2.86 -11.04 5.70
C ASP A 196 -2.21 -11.90 6.80
N PHE A 197 -1.35 -12.86 6.43
CA PHE A 197 -0.71 -13.84 7.31
C PHE A 197 0.79 -13.93 7.05
N PRO A 198 1.55 -12.85 7.25
CA PRO A 198 2.99 -12.80 6.94
C PRO A 198 3.81 -13.83 7.72
N GLU A 199 3.34 -14.24 8.92
CA GLU A 199 3.98 -15.27 9.72
C GLU A 199 4.03 -16.65 9.04
N ARG A 200 3.23 -16.87 8.00
CA ARG A 200 3.27 -18.11 7.20
C ARG A 200 4.57 -18.27 6.42
N PHE A 201 5.23 -17.16 6.07
CA PHE A 201 6.52 -17.19 5.36
C PHE A 201 7.63 -17.91 6.17
N TRP A 202 7.62 -17.79 7.50
CA TRP A 202 8.59 -18.47 8.35
C TRP A 202 8.54 -20.01 8.22
N ARG A 203 7.45 -20.54 7.64
CA ARG A 203 7.30 -21.97 7.38
C ARG A 203 7.94 -22.40 6.05
N LEU A 204 8.18 -21.46 5.13
CA LEU A 204 8.85 -21.73 3.85
C LEU A 204 10.35 -21.88 4.04
N GLU A 205 10.96 -21.09 4.93
CA GLU A 205 12.40 -21.11 5.18
C GLU A 205 12.90 -22.37 5.93
N LYS A 206 11.98 -23.12 6.54
CA LYS A 206 12.31 -24.31 7.35
C LYS A 206 12.26 -25.63 6.58
N ARG A 207 12.06 -25.58 5.27
CA ARG A 207 12.04 -26.75 4.39
C ARG A 207 13.24 -26.73 3.45
#